data_2510d997ad40e8ab71a175f54e7f4881
#
_entry.id   2510d997ad40e8ab71a175f54e7f4881
#
_cell.length_a   1.000
_cell.length_b   1.000
_cell.length_c   1.000
_cell.angle_alpha   90.00
_cell.angle_beta   90.00
_cell.angle_gamma   90.00
#
_symmetry.space_group_name_H-M   'P 1'
#
loop_
_entity.id
_entity.type
_entity.pdbx_description
1 polymer ?
#
loop_
_entity_poly.entity_id
_entity_poly.type
_entity_poly.pdbx_seq_one_letter_code
_entity_poly.pdbx_strand_id
1 'polypeptide(L)'
;MKLFVFCLWFSLHSCIFASESKQPLFIVDGDSVNINVVLFLDLAQAPMEELDDKTDLKMRIAGIDTPEIKQTCEIEQGKSIDCGFLTKDYLQKLLENEPGDLVIKPIGVDYYHRILVRLFKGKTDIGKKMVENGMAYSYDSTYKIEETYAKENRLGFWNFFKPPVNPKIWRKEH
;
A
#
# COMPACT_ATOMS: atom_id res chain seq x y z
N MET A 1 49.08 37.96 39.28
CA MET A 1 49.32 36.82 38.40
C MET A 1 48.00 36.01 38.41
N LYS A 2 47.07 36.31 37.44
CA LYS A 2 45.76 35.70 37.36
C LYS A 2 45.79 34.57 36.30
N LEU A 3 45.56 33.34 36.77
CA LEU A 3 45.51 32.16 35.91
C LEU A 3 44.12 32.06 35.31
N PHE A 4 44.02 32.20 33.96
CA PHE A 4 42.78 31.96 33.20
C PHE A 4 42.71 30.46 32.85
N VAL A 5 41.76 29.75 33.46
CA VAL A 5 41.41 28.37 33.07
C VAL A 5 40.43 28.45 31.91
N PHE A 6 40.85 28.01 30.77
CA PHE A 6 40.01 27.90 29.55
C PHE A 6 39.35 26.52 29.56
N CYS A 7 38.07 26.46 29.93
CA CYS A 7 37.28 25.24 29.77
C CYS A 7 36.88 25.09 28.33
N LEU A 8 37.53 24.19 27.59
CA LEU A 8 37.06 23.71 26.29
C LEU A 8 35.82 22.82 26.47
N TRP A 9 34.67 23.34 26.11
CA TRP A 9 33.46 22.56 25.96
C TRP A 9 33.49 21.79 24.63
N PHE A 10 33.86 20.51 24.69
CA PHE A 10 33.73 19.60 23.57
C PHE A 10 32.25 19.20 23.47
N SER A 11 31.51 19.82 22.54
CA SER A 11 30.15 19.45 22.18
C SER A 11 30.23 18.14 21.36
N LEU A 12 29.97 17.00 22.00
CA LEU A 12 29.73 15.74 21.30
C LEU A 12 28.39 15.86 20.54
N HIS A 13 28.47 16.17 19.26
CA HIS A 13 27.36 15.97 18.33
C HIS A 13 27.27 14.46 18.06
N SER A 14 26.38 13.77 18.81
CA SER A 14 25.95 12.43 18.45
C SER A 14 25.19 12.52 17.11
N CYS A 15 25.85 12.19 16.01
CA CYS A 15 25.18 11.85 14.76
C CYS A 15 24.33 10.59 15.04
N ILE A 16 23.05 10.78 15.28
CA ILE A 16 22.06 9.70 15.22
C ILE A 16 21.94 9.36 13.73
N PHE A 17 22.65 8.31 13.30
CA PHE A 17 22.34 7.65 12.03
C PHE A 17 20.94 7.04 12.18
N ALA A 18 19.94 7.71 11.63
CA ALA A 18 18.65 7.09 11.39
C ALA A 18 18.91 5.93 10.43
N SER A 19 18.92 4.71 10.93
CA SER A 19 18.86 3.51 10.12
C SER A 19 17.55 3.60 9.34
N GLU A 20 17.66 3.80 8.04
CA GLU A 20 16.53 3.72 7.10
C GLU A 20 16.03 2.27 7.18
N SER A 21 14.98 2.02 7.96
CA SER A 21 14.38 0.71 8.09
C SER A 21 13.79 0.36 6.73
N LYS A 22 14.44 -0.53 5.98
CA LYS A 22 13.88 -1.11 4.77
C LYS A 22 12.52 -1.70 5.14
N GLN A 23 11.46 -1.10 4.59
CA GLN A 23 10.11 -1.60 4.82
C GLN A 23 10.01 -2.99 4.16
N PRO A 24 9.62 -4.03 4.89
CA PRO A 24 9.52 -5.39 4.34
C PRO A 24 8.34 -5.55 3.36
N LEU A 25 7.50 -4.52 3.23
CA LEU A 25 6.29 -4.54 2.40
C LEU A 25 6.55 -3.82 1.08
N PHE A 26 6.26 -4.50 -0.04
CA PHE A 26 6.32 -3.96 -1.40
C PHE A 26 4.93 -3.89 -2.00
N ILE A 27 4.53 -2.72 -2.51
CA ILE A 27 3.27 -2.53 -3.21
C ILE A 27 3.46 -2.94 -4.67
N VAL A 28 2.70 -3.94 -5.12
CA VAL A 28 2.70 -4.43 -6.51
C VAL A 28 1.76 -3.56 -7.35
N ASP A 29 0.51 -3.45 -6.91
CA ASP A 29 -0.54 -2.62 -7.49
C ASP A 29 -1.46 -2.05 -6.40
N GLY A 30 -2.64 -1.52 -6.78
CA GLY A 30 -3.53 -0.86 -5.82
C GLY A 30 -4.22 -1.80 -4.82
N ASP A 31 -4.21 -3.12 -5.05
CA ASP A 31 -4.78 -4.10 -4.12
C ASP A 31 -3.88 -5.30 -3.82
N SER A 32 -2.63 -5.29 -4.31
CA SER A 32 -1.67 -6.39 -4.11
C SER A 32 -0.37 -5.89 -3.51
N VAL A 33 0.09 -6.58 -2.47
CA VAL A 33 1.31 -6.29 -1.75
C VAL A 33 2.11 -7.57 -1.55
N ASN A 34 3.45 -7.46 -1.51
CA ASN A 34 4.34 -8.57 -1.20
C ASN A 34 5.12 -8.27 0.08
N ILE A 35 5.36 -9.29 0.90
CA ILE A 35 6.32 -9.23 2.01
C ILE A 35 7.53 -10.07 1.64
N ASN A 36 8.72 -9.50 1.81
CA ASN A 36 9.95 -10.27 1.73
C ASN A 36 10.13 -11.10 3.00
N VAL A 37 10.01 -12.41 2.88
CA VAL A 37 10.06 -13.35 4.01
C VAL A 37 11.47 -13.46 4.59
N VAL A 38 12.51 -13.33 3.78
CA VAL A 38 13.91 -13.36 4.24
C VAL A 38 14.14 -12.25 5.24
N LEU A 39 13.71 -11.02 4.92
CA LEU A 39 13.84 -9.89 5.83
C LEU A 39 13.03 -10.09 7.13
N PHE A 40 11.88 -10.76 7.05
CA PHE A 40 11.07 -11.09 8.22
C PHE A 40 11.76 -12.13 9.11
N LEU A 41 12.36 -13.16 8.52
CA LEU A 41 13.11 -14.20 9.24
C LEU A 41 14.42 -13.67 9.82
N ASP A 42 15.09 -12.75 9.12
CA ASP A 42 16.28 -12.05 9.62
C ASP A 42 15.97 -11.24 10.88
N LEU A 43 14.85 -10.50 10.87
CA LEU A 43 14.33 -9.80 12.05
C LEU A 43 13.93 -10.76 13.20
N ALA A 44 13.50 -11.99 12.88
CA ALA A 44 13.13 -13.01 13.85
C ALA A 44 14.34 -13.85 14.33
N GLN A 45 15.57 -13.56 13.87
CA GLN A 45 16.79 -14.33 14.16
C GLN A 45 16.69 -15.83 13.82
N ALA A 46 15.93 -16.17 12.77
CA ALA A 46 15.81 -17.54 12.30
C ALA A 46 17.04 -17.94 11.47
N PRO A 47 17.50 -19.21 11.52
CA PRO A 47 18.63 -19.68 10.72
C PRO A 47 18.30 -19.62 9.22
N MET A 48 19.17 -18.94 8.43
CA MET A 48 18.97 -18.60 7.01
C MET A 48 19.48 -19.67 6.04
N GLU A 49 19.62 -20.93 6.43
CA GLU A 49 20.40 -21.91 5.64
C GLU A 49 19.75 -22.43 4.34
N GLU A 50 18.47 -22.12 4.06
CA GLU A 50 17.79 -22.67 2.86
C GLU A 50 16.70 -21.77 2.25
N LEU A 51 16.92 -20.47 2.09
CA LEU A 51 15.92 -19.63 1.41
C LEU A 51 16.36 -19.32 -0.02
N ASP A 52 15.69 -19.97 -0.98
CA ASP A 52 15.75 -19.68 -2.41
C ASP A 52 15.25 -18.25 -2.71
N ASP A 53 15.79 -17.58 -3.74
CA ASP A 53 15.51 -16.18 -4.16
C ASP A 53 14.03 -15.84 -4.45
N LYS A 54 13.09 -16.75 -4.15
CA LYS A 54 11.64 -16.63 -4.42
C LYS A 54 10.78 -16.47 -3.16
N THR A 55 11.25 -15.77 -2.16
CA THR A 55 10.63 -15.72 -0.84
C THR A 55 9.64 -14.57 -0.61
N ASP A 56 9.03 -14.04 -1.67
CA ASP A 56 7.98 -13.04 -1.53
C ASP A 56 6.62 -13.68 -1.26
N LEU A 57 6.05 -13.43 -0.08
CA LEU A 57 4.65 -13.75 0.18
C LEU A 57 3.75 -12.77 -0.57
N LYS A 58 3.05 -13.30 -1.57
CA LYS A 58 2.06 -12.54 -2.34
C LYS A 58 0.78 -12.43 -1.54
N MET A 59 0.35 -11.20 -1.29
CA MET A 59 -0.89 -10.91 -0.57
C MET A 59 -1.81 -10.05 -1.43
N ARG A 60 -3.11 -10.24 -1.23
CA ARG A 60 -4.16 -9.42 -1.82
C ARG A 60 -5.01 -8.80 -0.72
N ILE A 61 -5.25 -7.51 -0.81
CA ILE A 61 -6.16 -6.81 0.09
C ILE A 61 -7.58 -7.26 -0.23
N ALA A 62 -8.24 -7.88 0.74
CA ALA A 62 -9.56 -8.44 0.58
C ALA A 62 -10.64 -7.36 0.53
N GLY A 63 -11.71 -7.64 -0.23
CA GLY A 63 -12.88 -6.77 -0.33
C GLY A 63 -12.74 -5.62 -1.31
N ILE A 64 -11.60 -5.47 -1.98
CA ILE A 64 -11.38 -4.45 -3.01
C ILE A 64 -10.89 -5.04 -4.32
N ASP A 65 -11.07 -4.28 -5.41
CA ASP A 65 -10.53 -4.55 -6.74
C ASP A 65 -10.13 -3.21 -7.38
N THR A 66 -8.87 -3.07 -7.78
CA THR A 66 -8.34 -1.82 -8.32
C THR A 66 -8.06 -1.94 -9.81
N PRO A 67 -8.05 -0.82 -10.56
CA PRO A 67 -7.57 -0.85 -11.94
C PRO A 67 -6.22 -1.54 -12.05
N GLU A 68 -6.09 -2.41 -13.06
CA GLU A 68 -4.85 -3.13 -13.34
C GLU A 68 -3.72 -2.16 -13.68
N ILE A 69 -2.46 -2.55 -13.39
CA ILE A 69 -1.31 -1.64 -13.56
C ILE A 69 -1.19 -1.07 -14.97
N LYS A 70 -1.65 -1.82 -15.99
CA LYS A 70 -1.64 -1.38 -17.40
C LYS A 70 -2.95 -0.73 -17.84
N GLN A 71 -3.91 -0.55 -16.94
CA GLN A 71 -5.21 0.00 -17.28
C GLN A 71 -5.14 1.53 -17.35
N THR A 72 -5.64 2.10 -18.44
CA THR A 72 -5.76 3.54 -18.64
C THR A 72 -7.18 4.02 -18.39
N CYS A 73 -7.33 5.28 -17.98
CA CYS A 73 -8.60 5.96 -17.71
C CYS A 73 -8.63 7.32 -18.41
N GLU A 74 -9.82 7.77 -18.80
CA GLU A 74 -10.02 9.08 -19.42
C GLU A 74 -10.48 10.10 -18.35
N ILE A 75 -9.57 10.97 -17.91
CA ILE A 75 -9.85 11.99 -16.87
C ILE A 75 -10.63 13.19 -17.43
N GLU A 76 -10.37 13.56 -18.69
CA GLU A 76 -11.04 14.58 -19.48
C GLU A 76 -11.20 14.02 -20.90
N GLN A 77 -12.09 14.59 -21.70
CA GLN A 77 -12.29 14.15 -23.08
C GLN A 77 -10.97 14.19 -23.87
N GLY A 78 -10.51 13.03 -24.33
CA GLY A 78 -9.26 12.87 -25.07
C GLY A 78 -7.98 12.90 -24.22
N LYS A 79 -8.07 12.96 -22.86
CA LYS A 79 -6.93 12.95 -21.99
C LYS A 79 -6.95 11.74 -21.08
N SER A 80 -6.02 10.82 -21.30
CA SER A 80 -5.90 9.57 -20.54
C SER A 80 -4.71 9.58 -19.58
N ILE A 81 -4.83 8.80 -18.50
CA ILE A 81 -3.76 8.53 -17.53
C ILE A 81 -3.71 7.02 -17.21
N ASP A 82 -2.60 6.57 -16.65
CA ASP A 82 -2.44 5.20 -16.14
C ASP A 82 -3.11 5.07 -14.78
N CYS A 83 -4.38 4.62 -14.75
CA CYS A 83 -5.14 4.55 -13.51
C CYS A 83 -4.70 3.41 -12.58
N GLY A 84 -4.08 2.35 -13.09
CA GLY A 84 -3.43 1.35 -12.26
C GLY A 84 -2.29 1.92 -11.43
N PHE A 85 -1.43 2.75 -12.04
CA PHE A 85 -0.38 3.48 -11.33
C PHE A 85 -0.93 4.51 -10.35
N LEU A 86 -2.01 5.22 -10.72
CA LEU A 86 -2.67 6.16 -9.83
C LEU A 86 -3.13 5.49 -8.53
N THR A 87 -3.79 4.33 -8.63
CA THR A 87 -4.29 3.60 -7.46
C THR A 87 -3.16 3.00 -6.62
N LYS A 88 -2.09 2.52 -7.26
CA LYS A 88 -0.87 2.08 -6.59
C LYS A 88 -0.22 3.21 -5.78
N ASP A 89 0.01 4.36 -6.40
CA ASP A 89 0.60 5.54 -5.76
C ASP A 89 -0.28 6.05 -4.60
N TYR A 90 -1.60 5.99 -4.77
CA TYR A 90 -2.54 6.34 -3.70
C TYR A 90 -2.44 5.38 -2.50
N LEU A 91 -2.36 4.06 -2.74
CA LEU A 91 -2.16 3.08 -1.67
C LEU A 91 -0.86 3.35 -0.92
N GLN A 92 0.23 3.63 -1.64
CA GLN A 92 1.52 3.95 -1.02
C GLN A 92 1.41 5.20 -0.12
N LYS A 93 0.86 6.29 -0.63
CA LYS A 93 0.66 7.52 0.14
C LYS A 93 -0.25 7.31 1.34
N LEU A 94 -1.28 6.48 1.21
CA LEU A 94 -2.17 6.14 2.32
C LEU A 94 -1.42 5.41 3.44
N LEU A 95 -0.57 4.43 3.09
CA LEU A 95 0.25 3.70 4.05
C LEU A 95 1.34 4.57 4.72
N GLU A 96 1.87 5.55 3.99
CA GLU A 96 2.86 6.49 4.52
C GLU A 96 2.25 7.53 5.45
N ASN A 97 1.07 8.07 5.12
CA ASN A 97 0.48 9.22 5.81
C ASN A 97 -0.49 8.84 6.94
N GLU A 98 -1.11 7.65 6.91
CA GLU A 98 -1.97 7.22 8.00
C GLU A 98 -1.16 6.93 9.26
N PRO A 99 -1.57 7.46 10.42
CA PRO A 99 -0.82 7.26 11.67
C PRO A 99 -0.98 5.86 12.24
N GLY A 100 0.03 5.41 12.98
CA GLY A 100 0.01 4.15 13.72
C GLY A 100 0.72 3.01 13.01
N ASP A 101 0.72 1.84 13.63
CA ASP A 101 1.42 0.66 13.14
C ASP A 101 0.65 -0.03 12.01
N LEU A 102 1.40 -0.64 11.09
CA LEU A 102 0.85 -1.48 10.04
C LEU A 102 0.46 -2.84 10.64
N VAL A 103 -0.80 -3.22 10.47
CA VAL A 103 -1.33 -4.52 10.93
C VAL A 103 -1.89 -5.27 9.75
N ILE A 104 -1.36 -6.47 9.50
CA ILE A 104 -1.78 -7.37 8.44
C ILE A 104 -2.55 -8.52 9.09
N LYS A 105 -3.82 -8.67 8.74
CA LYS A 105 -4.69 -9.75 9.24
C LYS A 105 -5.02 -10.73 8.11
N PRO A 106 -4.38 -11.91 8.05
CA PRO A 106 -4.73 -12.95 7.10
C PRO A 106 -6.17 -13.44 7.36
N ILE A 107 -6.93 -13.64 6.27
CA ILE A 107 -8.32 -14.12 6.35
C ILE A 107 -8.58 -15.32 5.45
N GLY A 108 -7.64 -15.70 4.60
CA GLY A 108 -7.77 -16.84 3.70
C GLY A 108 -6.69 -16.87 2.62
N VAL A 109 -6.90 -17.72 1.62
CA VAL A 109 -6.03 -17.84 0.44
C VAL A 109 -6.94 -17.86 -0.80
N ASP A 110 -6.56 -17.14 -1.85
CA ASP A 110 -7.32 -17.13 -3.10
C ASP A 110 -6.92 -18.29 -4.04
N TYR A 111 -7.63 -18.41 -5.16
CA TYR A 111 -7.38 -19.43 -6.18
C TYR A 111 -5.95 -19.39 -6.76
N TYR A 112 -5.30 -18.21 -6.73
CA TYR A 112 -3.93 -18.01 -7.23
C TYR A 112 -2.86 -18.18 -6.14
N HIS A 113 -3.23 -18.76 -4.99
CA HIS A 113 -2.36 -18.97 -3.82
C HIS A 113 -1.82 -17.68 -3.20
N ARG A 114 -2.48 -16.53 -3.41
CA ARG A 114 -2.18 -15.30 -2.68
C ARG A 114 -2.89 -15.32 -1.33
N ILE A 115 -2.23 -14.82 -0.30
CA ILE A 115 -2.85 -14.66 1.01
C ILE A 115 -3.83 -13.48 0.94
N LEU A 116 -5.10 -13.74 1.21
CA LEU A 116 -6.09 -12.68 1.39
C LEU A 116 -5.90 -12.05 2.75
N VAL A 117 -5.75 -10.72 2.79
CA VAL A 117 -5.48 -9.97 4.01
C VAL A 117 -6.44 -8.80 4.18
N ARG A 118 -6.79 -8.47 5.42
CA ARG A 118 -7.22 -7.13 5.78
C ARG A 118 -6.02 -6.34 6.26
N LEU A 119 -5.84 -5.16 5.69
CA LEU A 119 -4.70 -4.28 5.96
C LEU A 119 -5.19 -3.08 6.76
N PHE A 120 -4.55 -2.82 7.90
CA PHE A 120 -4.85 -1.68 8.75
C PHE A 120 -3.59 -0.85 8.97
N LYS A 121 -3.78 0.47 9.07
CA LYS A 121 -2.76 1.38 9.57
C LYS A 121 -3.33 2.10 10.79
N GLY A 122 -2.82 1.78 11.97
CA GLY A 122 -3.45 2.18 13.21
C GLY A 122 -4.90 1.69 13.31
N LYS A 123 -5.88 2.62 13.28
CA LYS A 123 -7.31 2.31 13.30
C LYS A 123 -7.96 2.31 11.92
N THR A 124 -7.25 2.73 10.88
CA THR A 124 -7.76 2.87 9.52
C THR A 124 -7.72 1.54 8.79
N ASP A 125 -8.88 1.04 8.35
CA ASP A 125 -8.99 -0.06 7.38
C ASP A 125 -8.62 0.48 6.00
N ILE A 126 -7.47 0.03 5.47
CA ILE A 126 -6.89 0.54 4.21
C ILE A 126 -7.78 0.19 3.02
N GLY A 127 -8.32 -1.03 2.96
CA GLY A 127 -9.23 -1.42 1.89
C GLY A 127 -10.49 -0.57 1.86
N LYS A 128 -11.11 -0.34 3.03
CA LYS A 128 -12.24 0.56 3.18
C LYS A 128 -11.91 1.96 2.68
N LYS A 129 -10.75 2.50 3.10
CA LYS A 129 -10.32 3.86 2.75
C LYS A 129 -10.04 4.03 1.26
N MET A 130 -9.50 3.00 0.60
CA MET A 130 -9.32 2.97 -0.86
C MET A 130 -10.66 3.11 -1.59
N VAL A 131 -11.69 2.36 -1.17
CA VAL A 131 -13.03 2.41 -1.78
C VAL A 131 -13.73 3.73 -1.48
N GLU A 132 -13.70 4.19 -0.23
CA GLU A 132 -14.31 5.44 0.22
C GLU A 132 -13.80 6.66 -0.55
N ASN A 133 -12.51 6.66 -0.94
CA ASN A 133 -11.91 7.73 -1.72
C ASN A 133 -11.97 7.51 -3.24
N GLY A 134 -12.70 6.47 -3.70
CA GLY A 134 -12.89 6.19 -5.13
C GLY A 134 -11.61 5.76 -5.84
N MET A 135 -10.71 5.05 -5.14
CA MET A 135 -9.47 4.49 -5.68
C MET A 135 -9.51 2.97 -5.83
N ALA A 136 -10.63 2.33 -5.41
CA ALA A 136 -10.92 0.92 -5.60
C ALA A 136 -12.42 0.70 -5.79
N TYR A 137 -12.77 -0.41 -6.43
CA TYR A 137 -14.10 -0.96 -6.46
C TYR A 137 -14.33 -1.82 -5.23
N SER A 138 -15.56 -1.87 -4.72
CA SER A 138 -15.97 -2.86 -3.74
C SER A 138 -16.04 -4.25 -4.39
N TYR A 139 -15.24 -5.19 -3.89
CA TYR A 139 -15.32 -6.59 -4.29
C TYR A 139 -16.26 -7.35 -3.36
N ASP A 140 -17.10 -8.23 -3.93
CA ASP A 140 -18.09 -9.04 -3.19
C ASP A 140 -18.98 -8.23 -2.23
N SER A 141 -19.26 -6.97 -2.58
CA SER A 141 -20.06 -6.03 -1.80
C SER A 141 -19.53 -5.71 -0.40
N THR A 142 -18.26 -6.04 -0.09
CA THR A 142 -17.66 -5.83 1.24
C THR A 142 -17.72 -4.37 1.69
N TYR A 143 -17.45 -3.44 0.77
CA TYR A 143 -17.45 -1.98 1.02
C TYR A 143 -18.47 -1.27 0.13
N LYS A 144 -19.66 -1.85 -0.02
CA LYS A 144 -20.71 -1.32 -0.93
C LYS A 144 -21.19 0.06 -0.55
N ILE A 145 -21.27 0.35 0.75
CA ILE A 145 -21.70 1.65 1.27
C ILE A 145 -20.67 2.71 0.90
N GLU A 146 -19.38 2.43 1.10
CA GLU A 146 -18.27 3.32 0.79
C GLU A 146 -18.15 3.57 -0.72
N GLU A 147 -18.38 2.53 -1.53
CA GLU A 147 -18.41 2.69 -2.99
C GLU A 147 -19.57 3.60 -3.44
N THR A 148 -20.76 3.43 -2.85
CA THR A 148 -21.91 4.28 -3.13
C THR A 148 -21.61 5.73 -2.75
N TYR A 149 -21.06 5.94 -1.55
CA TYR A 149 -20.64 7.25 -1.08
C TYR A 149 -19.63 7.92 -2.04
N ALA A 150 -18.61 7.17 -2.47
CA ALA A 150 -17.59 7.68 -3.39
C ALA A 150 -18.19 8.09 -4.75
N LYS A 151 -19.14 7.30 -5.27
CA LYS A 151 -19.87 7.61 -6.52
C LYS A 151 -20.73 8.85 -6.42
N GLU A 152 -21.55 8.97 -5.38
CA GLU A 152 -22.43 10.11 -5.14
C GLU A 152 -21.67 11.41 -4.97
N ASN A 153 -20.50 11.35 -4.30
CA ASN A 153 -19.63 12.51 -4.08
C ASN A 153 -18.57 12.72 -5.16
N ARG A 154 -18.57 11.90 -6.23
CA ARG A 154 -17.61 11.98 -7.34
C ARG A 154 -16.15 11.96 -6.86
N LEU A 155 -15.81 11.07 -5.94
CA LEU A 155 -14.46 10.96 -5.39
C LEU A 155 -13.56 10.09 -6.28
N GLY A 156 -12.26 10.42 -6.31
CA GLY A 156 -11.26 9.67 -7.05
C GLY A 156 -11.62 9.49 -8.53
N PHE A 157 -11.55 8.27 -9.03
CA PHE A 157 -11.85 7.97 -10.44
C PHE A 157 -13.36 8.12 -10.80
N TRP A 158 -14.26 8.24 -9.81
CA TRP A 158 -15.67 8.55 -10.08
C TRP A 158 -15.90 9.99 -10.57
N ASN A 159 -14.89 10.87 -10.43
CA ASN A 159 -14.89 12.22 -10.98
C ASN A 159 -14.31 12.30 -12.41
N PHE A 160 -13.80 11.22 -12.98
CA PHE A 160 -13.23 11.21 -14.31
C PHE A 160 -14.32 11.31 -15.38
N PHE A 161 -13.93 11.79 -16.56
CA PHE A 161 -14.83 11.85 -17.73
C PHE A 161 -15.42 10.47 -18.05
N LYS A 162 -14.56 9.43 -17.98
CA LYS A 162 -14.98 8.03 -17.98
C LYS A 162 -14.29 7.32 -16.82
N PRO A 163 -15.03 6.87 -15.81
CA PRO A 163 -14.46 6.00 -14.78
C PRO A 163 -13.80 4.77 -15.39
N PRO A 164 -12.75 4.22 -14.77
CA PRO A 164 -12.10 3.02 -15.28
C PRO A 164 -13.11 1.88 -15.47
N VAL A 165 -12.91 1.07 -16.51
CA VAL A 165 -13.64 -0.18 -16.64
C VAL A 165 -13.41 -1.02 -15.39
N ASN A 166 -14.47 -1.68 -14.89
CA ASN A 166 -14.32 -2.55 -13.73
C ASN A 166 -13.20 -3.59 -13.97
N PRO A 167 -12.25 -3.76 -13.06
CA PRO A 167 -11.07 -4.60 -13.28
C PRO A 167 -11.41 -6.04 -13.66
N LYS A 168 -12.49 -6.60 -13.07
CA LYS A 168 -12.99 -7.94 -13.43
C LYS A 168 -13.44 -8.03 -14.90
N ILE A 169 -13.98 -6.96 -15.46
CA ILE A 169 -14.37 -6.89 -16.88
C ILE A 169 -13.10 -6.73 -17.72
N TRP A 170 -12.25 -5.79 -17.34
CA TRP A 170 -11.00 -5.50 -18.04
C TRP A 170 -10.12 -6.75 -18.20
N ARG A 171 -9.94 -7.56 -17.14
CA ARG A 171 -9.18 -8.84 -17.18
C ARG A 171 -9.77 -9.90 -18.10
N LYS A 172 -11.02 -9.79 -18.51
CA LYS A 172 -11.64 -10.73 -19.46
C LYS A 172 -11.40 -10.33 -20.92
N GLU A 173 -11.08 -9.06 -21.14
CA GLU A 173 -10.90 -8.47 -22.46
C GLU A 173 -9.42 -8.38 -22.87
N HIS A 174 -8.49 -8.57 -21.91
CA HIS A 174 -7.05 -8.47 -22.08
C HIS A 174 -6.32 -9.69 -21.49
#